data_be9b7293caf166bf5e6f8abe413dfd61
#
_entry.id   be9b7293caf166bf5e6f8abe413dfd61
#
_cell.length_a   1.000
_cell.length_b   1.000
_cell.length_c   1.000
_cell.angle_alpha   90.00
_cell.angle_beta   90.00
_cell.angle_gamma   90.00
#
_symmetry.space_group_name_H-M   'P 1'
#
loop_
_entity.id
_entity.type
_entity.pdbx_description
1 polymer ?
#
loop_
_entity_poly.entity_id
_entity_poly.type
_entity_poly.pdbx_seq_one_letter_code
_entity_poly.pdbx_strand_id
1 'polypeptide(L)'
;TLLASSAASDVYKRQPQDGRVSLSLGANKIDVRVSSLPSSYGERVVLRLLDKKAAQINITDLGLPNSILDTYKAALAFSEGIILVTGPTGSGKTTTLYSGLRHISDTSQNILTVEDPIEYTLPGIGQTQVNVKAGYDFASGLRSILRQDPDIVMLGEIRDLETAKIAIQASLTGHLVLSTVHTNSAIGAIARLRDMGIESYLLASSIRMVISQRLVRRLCAECKTHITPTESIQQKFSLDSNS
;
A
#
# COMPACT_ATOMS: atom_id res chain seq x y z
N THR A 1 20.65 -42.06 9.33
CA THR A 1 20.60 -40.58 9.55
C THR A 1 20.62 -39.78 8.21
N LEU A 2 21.46 -40.22 7.25
CA LEU A 2 21.57 -39.58 5.92
C LEU A 2 20.30 -39.75 5.04
N LEU A 3 19.62 -40.91 5.16
CA LEU A 3 18.35 -41.16 4.42
C LEU A 3 17.19 -40.30 4.94
N ALA A 4 17.12 -40.04 6.24
CA ALA A 4 16.09 -39.14 6.81
C ALA A 4 16.32 -37.70 6.37
N SER A 5 17.58 -37.25 6.24
CA SER A 5 17.92 -35.91 5.70
C SER A 5 17.52 -35.76 4.23
N SER A 6 17.73 -36.79 3.42
CA SER A 6 17.35 -36.82 2.00
C SER A 6 15.81 -36.75 1.80
N ALA A 7 15.05 -37.56 2.56
CA ALA A 7 13.59 -37.55 2.51
C ALA A 7 12.98 -36.22 2.97
N ALA A 8 13.51 -35.64 4.05
CA ALA A 8 13.08 -34.34 4.52
C ALA A 8 13.38 -33.23 3.49
N SER A 9 14.51 -33.28 2.80
CA SER A 9 14.87 -32.38 1.72
C SER A 9 13.94 -32.53 0.50
N ASP A 10 13.54 -33.75 0.16
CA ASP A 10 12.62 -34.01 -0.96
C ASP A 10 11.21 -33.51 -0.66
N VAL A 11 10.70 -33.74 0.56
CA VAL A 11 9.39 -33.20 1.00
C VAL A 11 9.40 -31.66 1.00
N TYR A 12 10.47 -31.05 1.46
CA TYR A 12 10.60 -29.59 1.47
C TYR A 12 10.61 -29.02 0.04
N LYS A 13 11.30 -29.64 -0.89
CA LYS A 13 11.35 -29.24 -2.32
C LYS A 13 9.99 -29.34 -3.01
N ARG A 14 9.08 -30.16 -2.51
CA ARG A 14 7.72 -30.34 -3.05
C ARG A 14 6.69 -29.39 -2.42
N GLN A 15 7.11 -28.47 -1.56
CA GLN A 15 6.24 -27.46 -0.96
C GLN A 15 6.40 -26.12 -1.68
N PRO A 16 5.33 -25.28 -1.73
CA PRO A 16 5.46 -23.90 -2.18
C PRO A 16 6.50 -23.16 -1.35
N GLN A 17 7.37 -22.40 -2.02
CA GLN A 17 8.42 -21.63 -1.38
C GLN A 17 8.39 -20.18 -1.83
N ASP A 18 8.59 -19.26 -0.90
CA ASP A 18 8.71 -17.84 -1.15
C ASP A 18 10.04 -17.34 -0.57
N GLY A 19 10.70 -16.44 -1.30
CA GLY A 19 11.95 -15.83 -0.87
C GLY A 19 12.23 -14.51 -1.55
N ARG A 20 13.26 -13.81 -1.07
CA ARG A 20 13.81 -12.61 -1.70
C ARG A 20 15.28 -12.82 -2.02
N VAL A 21 15.67 -12.32 -3.19
CA VAL A 21 17.06 -12.31 -3.65
C VAL A 21 17.41 -10.90 -4.09
N SER A 22 18.53 -10.36 -3.57
CA SER A 22 19.06 -9.09 -4.03
C SER A 22 20.11 -9.34 -5.11
N LEU A 23 19.89 -8.81 -6.30
CA LEU A 23 20.79 -8.93 -7.44
C LEU A 23 21.48 -7.58 -7.68
N SER A 24 22.79 -7.61 -7.93
CA SER A 24 23.56 -6.44 -8.35
C SER A 24 23.77 -6.51 -9.86
N LEU A 25 23.17 -5.58 -10.60
CA LEU A 25 23.32 -5.42 -12.04
C LEU A 25 24.10 -4.12 -12.30
N GLY A 26 25.44 -4.21 -12.38
CA GLY A 26 26.31 -3.04 -12.43
C GLY A 26 26.17 -2.19 -11.17
N ALA A 27 25.86 -0.90 -11.32
CA ALA A 27 25.67 0.04 -10.21
C ALA A 27 24.26 -0.06 -9.57
N ASN A 28 23.34 -0.81 -10.16
CA ASN A 28 21.96 -0.92 -9.67
C ASN A 28 21.76 -2.19 -8.84
N LYS A 29 21.19 -2.04 -7.64
CA LYS A 29 20.70 -3.17 -6.83
C LYS A 29 19.20 -3.36 -7.10
N ILE A 30 18.83 -4.55 -7.53
CA ILE A 30 17.45 -4.94 -7.79
C ILE A 30 17.06 -6.03 -6.79
N ASP A 31 15.97 -5.85 -6.07
CA ASP A 31 15.41 -6.92 -5.25
C ASP A 31 14.38 -7.69 -6.09
N VAL A 32 14.47 -9.01 -6.01
CA VAL A 32 13.59 -9.93 -6.71
C VAL A 32 12.85 -10.77 -5.68
N ARG A 33 11.53 -10.74 -5.70
CA ARG A 33 10.71 -11.67 -4.96
C ARG A 33 10.51 -12.92 -5.82
N VAL A 34 10.86 -14.07 -5.26
CA VAL A 34 10.77 -15.37 -5.91
C VAL A 34 9.67 -16.17 -5.22
N SER A 35 8.74 -16.71 -5.99
CA SER A 35 7.76 -17.68 -5.50
C SER A 35 7.83 -18.92 -6.37
N SER A 36 7.98 -20.10 -5.76
CA SER A 36 7.94 -21.37 -6.46
C SER A 36 6.74 -22.21 -6.03
N LEU A 37 6.13 -22.87 -7.00
CA LEU A 37 4.98 -23.75 -6.79
C LEU A 37 5.20 -25.06 -7.55
N PRO A 38 5.28 -26.20 -6.85
CA PRO A 38 5.28 -27.51 -7.51
C PRO A 38 3.99 -27.74 -8.30
N SER A 39 4.10 -28.18 -9.53
CA SER A 39 2.96 -28.52 -10.37
C SER A 39 3.16 -29.86 -11.10
N SER A 40 2.13 -30.40 -11.73
CA SER A 40 2.17 -31.69 -12.43
C SER A 40 3.17 -31.75 -13.60
N TYR A 41 3.52 -30.60 -14.18
CA TYR A 41 4.48 -30.49 -15.29
C TYR A 41 5.85 -29.94 -14.90
N GLY A 42 6.15 -29.91 -13.62
CA GLY A 42 7.39 -29.37 -13.06
C GLY A 42 7.13 -28.20 -12.12
N GLU A 43 8.19 -27.52 -11.72
CA GLU A 43 8.12 -26.41 -10.78
C GLU A 43 7.82 -25.10 -11.55
N ARG A 44 6.77 -24.40 -11.11
CA ARG A 44 6.45 -23.06 -11.62
C ARG A 44 7.14 -22.02 -10.75
N VAL A 45 7.97 -21.18 -11.36
CA VAL A 45 8.68 -20.09 -10.66
C VAL A 45 8.16 -18.76 -11.18
N VAL A 46 7.82 -17.87 -10.24
CA VAL A 46 7.42 -16.49 -10.51
C VAL A 46 8.46 -15.55 -9.89
N LEU A 47 9.03 -14.69 -10.73
CA LEU A 47 9.99 -13.67 -10.33
C LEU A 47 9.33 -12.29 -10.45
N ARG A 48 9.23 -11.57 -9.33
CA ARG A 48 8.75 -10.19 -9.32
C ARG A 48 9.93 -9.27 -9.05
N LEU A 49 10.26 -8.45 -10.04
CA LEU A 49 11.28 -7.42 -9.90
C LEU A 49 10.73 -6.26 -9.07
N LEU A 50 11.44 -5.87 -8.01
CA LEU A 50 11.09 -4.75 -7.15
C LEU A 50 11.98 -3.56 -7.55
N ASP A 51 11.39 -2.59 -8.24
CA ASP A 51 12.12 -1.40 -8.68
C ASP A 51 12.26 -0.40 -7.52
N LYS A 52 13.49 -0.24 -7.02
CA LYS A 52 13.80 0.72 -5.96
C LYS A 52 13.62 2.19 -6.40
N LYS A 53 13.59 2.48 -7.69
CA LYS A 53 13.34 3.84 -8.19
C LYS A 53 11.88 4.26 -7.95
N ALA A 54 10.95 3.32 -7.93
CA ALA A 54 9.57 3.58 -7.53
C ALA A 54 9.45 4.07 -6.08
N ALA A 55 10.46 3.76 -5.25
CA ALA A 55 10.60 4.24 -3.87
C ALA A 55 10.79 5.76 -3.74
N GLN A 56 11.19 6.44 -4.82
CA GLN A 56 11.60 7.84 -4.79
C GLN A 56 10.53 8.80 -5.31
N ILE A 57 9.30 8.32 -5.57
CA ILE A 57 8.21 9.17 -6.04
C ILE A 57 7.85 10.18 -4.96
N ASN A 58 7.97 11.47 -5.28
CA ASN A 58 7.52 12.54 -4.40
C ASN A 58 6.00 12.64 -4.44
N ILE A 59 5.39 13.22 -3.40
CA ILE A 59 3.95 13.40 -3.33
C ILE A 59 3.40 14.23 -4.51
N THR A 60 4.19 15.17 -5.04
CA THR A 60 3.88 15.99 -6.22
C THR A 60 3.88 15.19 -7.53
N ASP A 61 4.58 14.07 -7.58
CA ASP A 61 4.75 13.26 -8.80
C ASP A 61 3.70 12.13 -8.90
N LEU A 62 2.80 12.04 -7.93
CA LEU A 62 1.68 11.07 -7.92
C LEU A 62 0.69 11.28 -9.07
N GLY A 63 0.71 12.43 -9.74
CA GLY A 63 -0.22 12.75 -10.81
C GLY A 63 -1.64 13.06 -10.31
N LEU A 64 -1.78 13.39 -9.03
CA LEU A 64 -3.05 13.85 -8.47
C LEU A 64 -3.38 15.26 -8.98
N PRO A 65 -4.66 15.60 -9.23
CA PRO A 65 -5.08 16.98 -9.44
C PRO A 65 -4.64 17.85 -8.24
N ASN A 66 -4.24 19.10 -8.51
CA ASN A 66 -3.70 19.99 -7.48
C ASN A 66 -4.64 20.14 -6.27
N SER A 67 -5.96 20.26 -6.49
CA SER A 67 -6.95 20.35 -5.42
C SER A 67 -6.96 19.12 -4.51
N ILE A 68 -6.81 17.93 -5.09
CA ILE A 68 -6.72 16.66 -4.32
C ILE A 68 -5.37 16.55 -3.61
N LEU A 69 -4.29 16.95 -4.28
CA LEU A 69 -2.94 16.95 -3.68
C LEU A 69 -2.89 17.86 -2.46
N ASP A 70 -3.44 19.08 -2.56
CA ASP A 70 -3.47 20.04 -1.44
C ASP A 70 -4.33 19.52 -0.28
N THR A 71 -5.49 18.92 -0.59
CA THR A 71 -6.33 18.26 0.42
C THR A 71 -5.60 17.10 1.09
N TYR A 72 -4.84 16.30 0.31
CA TYR A 72 -4.07 15.19 0.88
C TYR A 72 -2.95 15.68 1.79
N LYS A 73 -2.19 16.70 1.37
CA LYS A 73 -1.17 17.33 2.23
C LYS A 73 -1.76 17.90 3.52
N ALA A 74 -2.92 18.57 3.42
CA ALA A 74 -3.63 19.07 4.60
C ALA A 74 -4.09 17.94 5.52
N ALA A 75 -4.55 16.81 4.96
CA ALA A 75 -4.91 15.64 5.76
C ALA A 75 -3.71 14.99 6.46
N LEU A 76 -2.55 14.98 5.82
CA LEU A 76 -1.31 14.48 6.40
C LEU A 76 -0.75 15.36 7.54
N ALA A 77 -1.19 16.61 7.64
CA ALA A 77 -0.79 17.53 8.69
C ALA A 77 -1.63 17.41 9.98
N PHE A 78 -2.66 16.57 10.01
CA PHE A 78 -3.39 16.29 11.25
C PHE A 78 -2.52 15.49 12.22
N SER A 79 -2.63 15.79 13.50
CA SER A 79 -1.95 15.04 14.56
C SER A 79 -2.59 13.69 14.84
N GLU A 80 -3.88 13.54 14.50
CA GLU A 80 -4.68 12.34 14.78
C GLU A 80 -5.76 12.11 13.72
N GLY A 81 -6.23 10.89 13.62
CA GLY A 81 -7.27 10.49 12.70
C GLY A 81 -6.79 9.39 11.75
N ILE A 82 -7.66 8.98 10.84
CA ILE A 82 -7.35 7.92 9.88
C ILE A 82 -7.48 8.42 8.44
N ILE A 83 -6.45 8.16 7.63
CA ILE A 83 -6.42 8.40 6.19
C ILE A 83 -6.45 7.04 5.49
N LEU A 84 -7.43 6.83 4.63
CA LEU A 84 -7.59 5.58 3.90
C LEU A 84 -7.34 5.77 2.41
N VAL A 85 -6.57 4.86 1.82
CA VAL A 85 -6.39 4.79 0.37
C VAL A 85 -7.04 3.50 -0.14
N THR A 86 -7.94 3.63 -1.11
CA THR A 86 -8.67 2.51 -1.68
C THR A 86 -8.54 2.44 -3.19
N GLY A 87 -8.82 1.28 -3.74
CA GLY A 87 -8.73 0.98 -5.18
C GLY A 87 -8.34 -0.47 -5.43
N PRO A 88 -8.41 -0.96 -6.68
CA PRO A 88 -8.03 -2.32 -7.02
C PRO A 88 -6.54 -2.59 -6.78
N THR A 89 -6.17 -3.86 -6.87
CA THR A 89 -4.75 -4.24 -6.88
C THR A 89 -4.03 -3.55 -8.03
N GLY A 90 -2.82 -3.05 -7.77
CA GLY A 90 -2.04 -2.32 -8.77
C GLY A 90 -2.49 -0.87 -9.01
N SER A 91 -3.40 -0.30 -8.22
CA SER A 91 -3.81 1.11 -8.36
C SER A 91 -2.84 2.12 -7.74
N GLY A 92 -1.71 1.67 -7.17
CA GLY A 92 -0.68 2.54 -6.60
C GLY A 92 -0.92 2.95 -5.13
N LYS A 93 -1.79 2.24 -4.39
CA LYS A 93 -2.11 2.57 -2.99
C LYS A 93 -0.87 2.71 -2.10
N THR A 94 0.02 1.71 -2.12
CA THR A 94 1.28 1.72 -1.37
C THR A 94 2.17 2.90 -1.77
N THR A 95 2.26 3.19 -3.07
CA THR A 95 3.02 4.34 -3.59
C THR A 95 2.50 5.65 -3.02
N THR A 96 1.17 5.82 -2.96
CA THR A 96 0.52 7.01 -2.39
C THR A 96 0.78 7.12 -0.89
N LEU A 97 0.63 6.03 -0.12
CA LEU A 97 0.94 6.04 1.30
C LEU A 97 2.42 6.34 1.57
N TYR A 98 3.33 5.67 0.86
CA TYR A 98 4.77 5.87 1.04
C TYR A 98 5.22 7.29 0.67
N SER A 99 4.66 7.88 -0.40
CA SER A 99 4.96 9.27 -0.75
C SER A 99 4.42 10.26 0.28
N GLY A 100 3.27 9.95 0.89
CA GLY A 100 2.73 10.69 2.04
C GLY A 100 3.63 10.60 3.26
N LEU A 101 4.04 9.39 3.65
CA LEU A 101 4.97 9.17 4.77
C LEU A 101 6.29 9.92 4.56
N ARG A 102 6.88 9.86 3.36
CA ARG A 102 8.09 10.61 3.06
C ARG A 102 7.90 12.13 3.12
N HIS A 103 6.71 12.62 2.75
CA HIS A 103 6.40 14.04 2.81
C HIS A 103 6.35 14.59 4.22
N ILE A 104 5.87 13.77 5.18
CA ILE A 104 5.73 14.16 6.59
C ILE A 104 6.88 13.63 7.46
N SER A 105 7.75 12.76 6.92
CA SER A 105 8.88 12.23 7.67
C SER A 105 9.91 13.32 7.88
N ASP A 106 10.06 13.72 9.12
CA ASP A 106 11.14 14.56 9.63
C ASP A 106 11.79 13.87 10.85
N THR A 107 12.78 14.51 11.45
CA THR A 107 13.49 13.94 12.61
C THR A 107 12.71 14.08 13.93
N SER A 108 11.57 14.76 13.92
CA SER A 108 10.77 15.03 15.13
C SER A 108 9.65 14.02 15.35
N GLN A 109 9.30 13.21 14.34
CA GLN A 109 8.16 12.28 14.37
C GLN A 109 8.61 10.83 14.34
N ASN A 110 8.04 10.01 15.22
CA ASN A 110 8.22 8.57 15.24
C ASN A 110 7.19 7.90 14.32
N ILE A 111 7.63 7.45 13.14
CA ILE A 111 6.79 6.81 12.13
C ILE A 111 7.06 5.32 12.12
N LEU A 112 6.03 4.52 12.40
CA LEU A 112 6.12 3.06 12.41
C LEU A 112 5.11 2.43 11.45
N THR A 113 5.50 1.31 10.79
CA THR A 113 4.64 0.60 9.85
C THR A 113 4.52 -0.88 10.16
N VAL A 114 3.38 -1.48 9.76
CA VAL A 114 3.17 -2.95 9.70
C VAL A 114 2.69 -3.30 8.31
N GLU A 115 3.42 -4.17 7.61
CA GLU A 115 3.26 -4.42 6.18
C GLU A 115 3.32 -5.90 5.81
N ASP A 116 2.66 -6.29 4.71
CA ASP A 116 2.68 -7.67 4.20
C ASP A 116 2.75 -7.70 2.66
N PRO A 117 3.95 -7.75 2.11
CA PRO A 117 5.26 -7.50 2.72
C PRO A 117 5.67 -6.01 2.64
N ILE A 118 6.81 -5.65 3.24
CA ILE A 118 7.49 -4.37 2.96
C ILE A 118 7.90 -4.38 1.49
N GLU A 119 7.42 -3.41 0.71
CA GLU A 119 7.76 -3.30 -0.72
C GLU A 119 9.20 -2.78 -0.92
N TYR A 120 9.56 -1.73 -0.18
CA TYR A 120 10.93 -1.19 -0.12
C TYR A 120 11.14 -0.39 1.16
N THR A 121 12.40 -0.23 1.55
CA THR A 121 12.77 0.48 2.77
C THR A 121 12.68 2.00 2.61
N LEU A 122 12.09 2.66 3.59
CA LEU A 122 12.01 4.11 3.71
C LEU A 122 13.00 4.59 4.77
N PRO A 123 13.96 5.46 4.44
CA PRO A 123 14.86 6.00 5.44
C PRO A 123 14.12 6.77 6.54
N GLY A 124 14.49 6.57 7.80
CA GLY A 124 13.90 7.27 8.94
C GLY A 124 12.56 6.70 9.41
N ILE A 125 12.04 5.63 8.80
CA ILE A 125 10.76 5.00 9.16
C ILE A 125 11.00 3.59 9.68
N GLY A 126 10.42 3.26 10.82
CA GLY A 126 10.50 1.93 11.43
C GLY A 126 9.50 0.97 10.78
N GLN A 127 9.95 0.20 9.78
CA GLN A 127 9.08 -0.72 9.02
C GLN A 127 9.17 -2.15 9.60
N THR A 128 8.00 -2.73 9.90
CA THR A 128 7.88 -4.10 10.41
C THR A 128 7.06 -4.95 9.44
N GLN A 129 7.55 -6.15 9.15
CA GLN A 129 6.86 -7.08 8.25
C GLN A 129 6.07 -8.12 9.04
N VAL A 130 4.83 -8.38 8.60
CA VAL A 130 3.99 -9.48 9.07
C VAL A 130 4.71 -10.81 8.90
N ASN A 131 4.62 -11.68 9.91
CA ASN A 131 5.11 -13.04 9.89
C ASN A 131 4.10 -13.98 10.58
N VAL A 132 3.11 -14.43 9.83
CA VAL A 132 2.02 -15.28 10.34
C VAL A 132 2.56 -16.58 10.97
N LYS A 133 3.67 -17.14 10.43
CA LYS A 133 4.29 -18.35 10.97
C LYS A 133 4.83 -18.14 12.39
N ALA A 134 5.21 -16.92 12.73
CA ALA A 134 5.67 -16.52 14.06
C ALA A 134 4.53 -15.93 14.93
N GLY A 135 3.27 -15.97 14.47
CA GLY A 135 2.13 -15.37 15.17
C GLY A 135 2.08 -13.85 15.11
N TYR A 136 2.84 -13.24 14.20
CA TYR A 136 2.91 -11.80 14.03
C TYR A 136 2.07 -11.39 12.81
N ASP A 137 0.80 -11.07 13.03
CA ASP A 137 -0.17 -10.59 12.07
C ASP A 137 -0.35 -9.05 12.15
N PHE A 138 -1.28 -8.49 11.37
CA PHE A 138 -1.54 -7.05 11.39
C PHE A 138 -2.04 -6.55 12.75
N ALA A 139 -2.92 -7.29 13.42
CA ALA A 139 -3.49 -6.88 14.71
C ALA A 139 -2.42 -6.91 15.82
N SER A 140 -1.66 -8.00 15.93
CA SER A 140 -0.57 -8.14 16.89
C SER A 140 0.57 -7.15 16.62
N GLY A 141 0.89 -6.94 15.34
CA GLY A 141 1.86 -5.96 14.90
C GLY A 141 1.46 -4.53 15.29
N LEU A 142 0.22 -4.15 15.00
CA LEU A 142 -0.29 -2.84 15.36
C LEU A 142 -0.26 -2.59 16.88
N ARG A 143 -0.71 -3.58 17.69
CA ARG A 143 -0.59 -3.46 19.15
C ARG A 143 0.84 -3.31 19.62
N SER A 144 1.78 -3.93 18.92
CA SER A 144 3.20 -3.88 19.28
C SER A 144 3.81 -2.51 18.98
N ILE A 145 3.55 -1.96 17.80
CA ILE A 145 4.07 -0.65 17.42
C ILE A 145 3.44 0.49 18.23
N LEU A 146 2.16 0.39 18.63
CA LEU A 146 1.50 1.37 19.50
C LEU A 146 2.12 1.48 20.89
N ARG A 147 2.92 0.51 21.32
CA ARG A 147 3.71 0.57 22.58
C ARG A 147 5.11 1.15 22.40
N GLN A 148 5.44 1.60 21.20
CA GLN A 148 6.74 2.18 20.84
C GLN A 148 6.65 3.71 20.68
N ASP A 149 5.62 4.33 21.27
CA ASP A 149 5.38 5.77 21.26
C ASP A 149 5.41 6.38 19.83
N PRO A 150 4.60 5.86 18.88
CA PRO A 150 4.54 6.41 17.54
C PRO A 150 3.69 7.67 17.48
N ASP A 151 4.07 8.64 16.65
CA ASP A 151 3.19 9.74 16.24
C ASP A 151 2.33 9.33 15.07
N ILE A 152 2.93 8.58 14.12
CA ILE A 152 2.29 8.17 12.87
C ILE A 152 2.43 6.67 12.69
N VAL A 153 1.32 6.03 12.35
CA VAL A 153 1.25 4.59 12.12
C VAL A 153 0.75 4.31 10.71
N MET A 154 1.44 3.46 9.96
CA MET A 154 0.92 2.97 8.69
C MET A 154 0.67 1.47 8.75
N LEU A 155 -0.53 1.07 8.38
CA LEU A 155 -0.91 -0.32 8.15
C LEU A 155 -0.99 -0.59 6.66
N GLY A 156 -0.34 -1.64 6.19
CA GLY A 156 -0.42 -2.05 4.79
C GLY A 156 -1.87 -2.17 4.34
N GLU A 157 -2.72 -2.80 5.15
CA GLU A 157 -4.16 -2.90 4.89
C GLU A 157 -4.97 -3.28 6.15
N ILE A 158 -6.27 -2.97 6.11
CA ILE A 158 -7.27 -3.43 7.08
C ILE A 158 -8.15 -4.49 6.42
N ARG A 159 -8.07 -5.74 6.91
CA ARG A 159 -8.81 -6.90 6.38
C ARG A 159 -9.92 -7.39 7.30
N ASP A 160 -9.79 -7.17 8.59
CA ASP A 160 -10.62 -7.77 9.63
C ASP A 160 -11.06 -6.75 10.69
N LEU A 161 -12.07 -7.14 11.47
CA LEU A 161 -12.64 -6.31 12.52
C LEU A 161 -11.64 -5.94 13.61
N GLU A 162 -10.78 -6.88 14.00
CA GLU A 162 -9.84 -6.67 15.11
C GLU A 162 -8.83 -5.58 14.76
N THR A 163 -8.19 -5.69 13.59
CA THR A 163 -7.28 -4.69 13.04
C THR A 163 -7.97 -3.34 12.88
N ALA A 164 -9.22 -3.33 12.35
CA ALA A 164 -9.99 -2.11 12.16
C ALA A 164 -10.27 -1.40 13.50
N LYS A 165 -10.69 -2.13 14.54
CA LYS A 165 -10.96 -1.58 15.87
C LYS A 165 -9.72 -0.93 16.47
N ILE A 166 -8.56 -1.61 16.41
CA ILE A 166 -7.31 -1.08 16.97
C ILE A 166 -6.87 0.18 16.20
N ALA A 167 -6.94 0.16 14.86
CA ALA A 167 -6.58 1.30 14.02
C ALA A 167 -7.44 2.54 14.31
N ILE A 168 -8.76 2.35 14.45
CA ILE A 168 -9.70 3.43 14.78
C ILE A 168 -9.43 3.94 16.19
N GLN A 169 -9.24 3.05 17.17
CA GLN A 169 -8.93 3.47 18.53
C GLN A 169 -7.62 4.26 18.59
N ALA A 170 -6.57 3.82 17.90
CA ALA A 170 -5.32 4.56 17.79
C ALA A 170 -5.54 5.96 17.21
N SER A 171 -6.36 6.08 16.17
CA SER A 171 -6.69 7.35 15.52
C SER A 171 -7.52 8.31 16.39
N LEU A 172 -8.16 7.82 17.44
CA LEU A 172 -8.91 8.61 18.41
C LEU A 172 -8.10 8.95 19.65
N THR A 173 -6.92 8.34 19.81
CA THR A 173 -6.04 8.50 20.97
C THR A 173 -4.73 9.21 20.65
N GLY A 174 -4.75 10.08 19.62
CA GLY A 174 -3.63 10.97 19.32
C GLY A 174 -2.66 10.49 18.25
N HIS A 175 -3.01 9.44 17.46
CA HIS A 175 -2.14 8.95 16.39
C HIS A 175 -2.72 9.25 15.01
N LEU A 176 -1.89 9.66 14.07
CA LEU A 176 -2.27 9.68 12.66
C LEU A 176 -2.07 8.28 12.07
N VAL A 177 -3.17 7.66 11.63
CA VAL A 177 -3.17 6.31 11.05
C VAL A 177 -3.36 6.39 9.55
N LEU A 178 -2.46 5.79 8.78
CA LEU A 178 -2.58 5.63 7.34
C LEU A 178 -2.82 4.16 7.01
N SER A 179 -3.79 3.86 6.14
CA SER A 179 -4.01 2.47 5.75
C SER A 179 -4.68 2.32 4.39
N THR A 180 -4.80 1.07 3.93
CA THR A 180 -5.59 0.75 2.74
C THR A 180 -6.77 -0.13 3.08
N VAL A 181 -7.82 0.00 2.27
CA VAL A 181 -8.97 -0.90 2.27
C VAL A 181 -9.24 -1.32 0.82
N HIS A 182 -9.50 -2.60 0.59
CA HIS A 182 -9.80 -3.11 -0.75
C HIS A 182 -11.26 -2.87 -1.12
N THR A 183 -11.56 -1.68 -1.63
CA THR A 183 -12.88 -1.31 -2.19
C THR A 183 -12.70 -0.51 -3.47
N ASN A 184 -13.77 -0.39 -4.26
CA ASN A 184 -13.74 0.27 -5.55
C ASN A 184 -14.09 1.77 -5.51
N SER A 185 -14.50 2.28 -4.36
CA SER A 185 -14.85 3.69 -4.18
C SER A 185 -14.56 4.15 -2.75
N ALA A 186 -14.47 5.47 -2.54
CA ALA A 186 -14.28 6.05 -1.21
C ALA A 186 -15.47 5.76 -0.28
N ILE A 187 -16.70 5.88 -0.81
CA ILE A 187 -17.92 5.55 -0.05
C ILE A 187 -17.93 4.05 0.30
N GLY A 188 -17.50 3.19 -0.64
CA GLY A 188 -17.38 1.76 -0.40
C GLY A 188 -16.39 1.40 0.71
N ALA A 189 -15.34 2.21 0.96
CA ALA A 189 -14.44 2.00 2.07
C ALA A 189 -15.14 2.19 3.42
N ILE A 190 -15.97 3.21 3.55
CA ILE A 190 -16.79 3.47 4.74
C ILE A 190 -17.79 2.34 4.95
N ALA A 191 -18.51 1.93 3.89
CA ALA A 191 -19.45 0.81 3.94
C ALA A 191 -18.74 -0.48 4.39
N ARG A 192 -17.55 -0.76 3.83
CA ARG A 192 -16.77 -1.95 4.20
C ARG A 192 -16.38 -1.99 5.66
N LEU A 193 -15.96 -0.86 6.24
CA LEU A 193 -15.63 -0.77 7.67
C LEU A 193 -16.88 -0.99 8.55
N ARG A 194 -18.03 -0.46 8.14
CA ARG A 194 -19.32 -0.75 8.80
C ARG A 194 -19.68 -2.22 8.72
N ASP A 195 -19.55 -2.84 7.56
CA ASP A 195 -19.83 -4.26 7.36
C ASP A 195 -18.90 -5.16 8.19
N MET A 196 -17.68 -4.71 8.46
CA MET A 196 -16.77 -5.36 9.40
C MET A 196 -17.25 -5.24 10.86
N GLY A 197 -18.24 -4.39 11.16
CA GLY A 197 -18.80 -4.20 12.51
C GLY A 197 -18.27 -2.96 13.24
N ILE A 198 -17.73 -1.98 12.53
CA ILE A 198 -17.35 -0.68 13.12
C ILE A 198 -18.56 0.24 13.17
N GLU A 199 -18.79 0.84 14.32
CA GLU A 199 -19.90 1.74 14.55
C GLU A 199 -19.72 3.07 13.80
N SER A 200 -20.82 3.57 13.22
CA SER A 200 -20.79 4.75 12.33
C SER A 200 -20.27 6.00 13.02
N TYR A 201 -20.53 6.18 14.32
CA TYR A 201 -20.04 7.37 15.04
C TYR A 201 -18.52 7.35 15.22
N LEU A 202 -17.90 6.16 15.36
CA LEU A 202 -16.44 6.02 15.43
C LEU A 202 -15.80 6.39 14.07
N LEU A 203 -16.41 5.95 12.97
CA LEU A 203 -15.95 6.31 11.62
C LEU A 203 -16.06 7.82 11.39
N ALA A 204 -17.18 8.43 11.79
CA ALA A 204 -17.41 9.86 11.60
C ALA A 204 -16.39 10.72 12.38
N SER A 205 -15.96 10.28 13.55
CA SER A 205 -14.99 11.01 14.38
C SER A 205 -13.52 10.74 13.99
N SER A 206 -13.22 9.56 13.45
CA SER A 206 -11.85 9.14 13.16
C SER A 206 -11.39 9.43 11.72
N ILE A 207 -12.27 9.29 10.70
CA ILE A 207 -11.86 9.42 9.30
C ILE A 207 -11.62 10.89 8.97
N ARG A 208 -10.39 11.19 8.54
CA ARG A 208 -10.00 12.51 8.01
C ARG A 208 -10.08 12.57 6.50
N MET A 209 -9.70 11.48 5.82
CA MET A 209 -9.73 11.43 4.36
C MET A 209 -9.88 10.00 3.85
N VAL A 210 -10.59 9.83 2.74
CA VAL A 210 -10.60 8.58 1.95
C VAL A 210 -10.27 8.92 0.51
N ILE A 211 -9.18 8.36 -0.01
CA ILE A 211 -8.73 8.51 -1.39
C ILE A 211 -9.08 7.23 -2.16
N SER A 212 -9.89 7.36 -3.22
CA SER A 212 -10.10 6.25 -4.16
C SER A 212 -9.34 6.52 -5.44
N GLN A 213 -8.46 5.58 -5.84
CA GLN A 213 -7.56 5.81 -6.96
C GLN A 213 -7.53 4.68 -7.98
N ARG A 214 -7.21 5.06 -9.21
CA ARG A 214 -6.97 4.19 -10.36
C ARG A 214 -5.75 4.69 -11.12
N LEU A 215 -4.95 3.78 -11.64
CA LEU A 215 -3.92 4.16 -12.61
C LEU A 215 -4.52 4.20 -14.01
N VAL A 216 -4.23 5.27 -14.72
CA VAL A 216 -4.56 5.45 -16.12
C VAL A 216 -3.29 5.63 -16.94
N ARG A 217 -3.32 5.27 -18.22
CA ARG A 217 -2.18 5.47 -19.11
C ARG A 217 -1.98 6.96 -19.38
N ARG A 218 -0.76 7.44 -19.25
CA ARG A 218 -0.37 8.78 -19.66
C ARG A 218 0.11 8.77 -21.10
N LEU A 219 -0.19 9.83 -21.81
CA LEU A 219 0.40 10.06 -23.13
C LEU A 219 1.90 10.37 -22.96
N CYS A 220 2.71 9.89 -23.90
CA CYS A 220 4.13 10.19 -23.93
C CYS A 220 4.33 11.71 -24.11
N ALA A 221 5.19 12.29 -23.29
CA ALA A 221 5.46 13.73 -23.35
C ALA A 221 6.12 14.13 -24.68
N GLU A 222 6.91 13.23 -25.29
CA GLU A 222 7.64 13.50 -26.52
C GLU A 222 6.85 13.28 -27.80
N CYS A 223 5.94 12.26 -27.82
CA CYS A 223 5.24 11.88 -29.04
C CYS A 223 3.72 12.14 -29.02
N LYS A 224 3.17 12.76 -27.95
CA LYS A 224 1.77 13.16 -27.94
C LYS A 224 1.51 14.26 -28.96
N THR A 225 0.44 14.11 -29.72
CA THR A 225 -0.01 15.10 -30.71
C THR A 225 -1.44 15.52 -30.42
N HIS A 226 -1.79 16.76 -30.74
CA HIS A 226 -3.16 17.24 -30.72
C HIS A 226 -3.89 16.68 -31.94
N ILE A 227 -5.10 16.17 -31.71
CA ILE A 227 -6.00 15.73 -32.78
C ILE A 227 -7.34 16.43 -32.60
N THR A 228 -7.99 16.76 -33.70
CA THR A 228 -9.38 17.21 -33.67
C THR A 228 -10.27 16.01 -33.36
N PRO A 229 -11.09 16.07 -32.29
CA PRO A 229 -11.94 14.95 -31.92
C PRO A 229 -13.01 14.71 -33.01
N THR A 230 -13.23 13.43 -33.34
CA THR A 230 -14.32 13.03 -34.23
C THR A 230 -15.67 13.23 -33.54
N GLU A 231 -16.76 13.35 -34.33
CA GLU A 231 -18.11 13.50 -33.80
C GLU A 231 -18.48 12.43 -32.76
N SER A 232 -18.05 11.18 -33.00
CA SER A 232 -18.22 10.06 -32.06
C SER A 232 -17.53 10.29 -30.72
N ILE A 233 -16.33 10.88 -30.72
CA ILE A 233 -15.59 11.24 -29.52
C ILE A 233 -16.26 12.39 -28.81
N GLN A 234 -16.69 13.44 -29.57
CA GLN A 234 -17.40 14.59 -29.02
C GLN A 234 -18.67 14.17 -28.29
N GLN A 235 -19.49 13.32 -28.89
CA GLN A 235 -20.70 12.79 -28.26
C GLN A 235 -20.41 11.95 -27.03
N LYS A 236 -19.42 11.06 -27.11
CA LYS A 236 -19.05 10.17 -25.99
C LYS A 236 -18.57 10.92 -24.76
N PHE A 237 -17.87 12.02 -24.92
CA PHE A 237 -17.29 12.81 -23.84
C PHE A 237 -18.00 14.14 -23.58
N SER A 238 -19.13 14.40 -24.25
CA SER A 238 -19.90 15.65 -24.14
C SER A 238 -19.01 16.89 -24.32
N LEU A 239 -18.12 16.84 -25.32
CA LEU A 239 -17.22 17.94 -25.63
C LEU A 239 -17.96 18.96 -26.46
N ASP A 240 -17.86 20.25 -26.11
CA ASP A 240 -18.37 21.33 -26.93
C ASP A 240 -17.56 21.46 -28.22
N SER A 241 -18.22 21.84 -29.30
CA SER A 241 -17.61 21.98 -30.64
C SER A 241 -16.50 23.03 -30.73
N ASN A 242 -16.22 23.75 -29.63
CA ASN A 242 -15.22 24.82 -29.51
C ASN A 242 -14.11 24.49 -28.47
N SER A 243 -13.96 23.23 -28.06
CA SER A 243 -12.94 22.79 -27.08
C SER A 243 -11.66 22.27 -27.75
#